data_d7bc870bd1ab2875b554df9a48a03ca9
#
_entry.id   d7bc870bd1ab2875b554df9a48a03ca9
#
_cell.length_a   1.000
_cell.length_b   1.000
_cell.length_c   1.000
_cell.angle_alpha   90.00
_cell.angle_beta   90.00
_cell.angle_gamma   90.00
#
_symmetry.space_group_name_H-M   'P 1'
#
loop_
_entity.id
_entity.type
_entity.pdbx_description
1 polymer ?
#
loop_
_entity_poly.entity_id
_entity_poly.type
_entity_poly.pdbx_seq_one_letter_code
_entity_poly.pdbx_strand_id
1 'polypeptide(L)'
;IPAEVLVYGASIIHHSKRPLLQNYYNFIKTDEAVTKERDLFLSEPGDPDSHYSVYEDLHGTHIFANNDLDMMTKLSELVEHGFDHWKLDGVYCPGENFVKITEYFVKARDLIEAGEFSQDQAFLFEEAIHKLHPANRGLDTGFYDYEPDRVK
;
A
#
# COMPACT_ATOMS: atom_id res chain seq x y z
N ILE A 1 -16.61 13.98 12.85
CA ILE A 1 -15.94 14.20 11.55
C ILE A 1 -15.65 12.83 10.99
N PRO A 2 -16.15 12.47 9.79
CA PRO A 2 -15.83 11.17 9.19
C PRO A 2 -14.31 11.09 8.93
N ALA A 3 -13.73 9.91 9.22
CA ALA A 3 -12.34 9.62 8.97
C ALA A 3 -12.23 8.61 7.82
N GLU A 4 -11.37 8.90 6.85
CA GLU A 4 -11.04 7.98 5.76
C GLU A 4 -9.78 7.20 6.11
N VAL A 5 -9.78 5.89 5.83
CA VAL A 5 -8.63 5.02 6.02
C VAL A 5 -8.29 4.29 4.73
N LEU A 6 -6.99 4.19 4.42
CA LEU A 6 -6.52 3.35 3.33
C LEU A 6 -6.68 1.88 3.74
N VAL A 7 -7.41 1.10 2.95
CA VAL A 7 -7.64 -0.34 3.22
C VAL A 7 -7.01 -1.25 2.18
N TYR A 8 -6.62 -0.72 1.02
CA TYR A 8 -5.90 -1.46 -0.01
C TYR A 8 -4.99 -0.53 -0.82
N GLY A 9 -3.77 -0.98 -1.10
CA GLY A 9 -2.84 -0.36 -2.03
C GLY A 9 -1.57 0.18 -1.39
N ALA A 10 -0.82 0.95 -2.16
CA ALA A 10 0.50 1.42 -1.76
C ALA A 10 0.45 2.46 -0.65
N SER A 11 1.21 2.22 0.42
CA SER A 11 1.38 3.16 1.53
C SER A 11 2.64 3.98 1.35
N ILE A 12 2.50 5.31 1.37
CA ILE A 12 3.67 6.22 1.43
C ILE A 12 4.20 6.19 2.85
N ILE A 13 5.44 5.73 3.02
CA ILE A 13 6.10 5.67 4.33
C ILE A 13 7.03 6.85 4.57
N HIS A 14 7.47 7.51 3.49
CA HIS A 14 8.32 8.69 3.58
C HIS A 14 8.08 9.64 2.42
N HIS A 15 8.03 10.93 2.74
CA HIS A 15 8.00 12.01 1.76
C HIS A 15 9.02 13.08 2.12
N SER A 16 9.85 13.47 1.16
CA SER A 16 10.78 14.59 1.27
C SER A 16 10.47 15.63 0.20
N LYS A 17 10.34 16.88 0.59
CA LYS A 17 10.25 18.01 -0.37
C LYS A 17 11.53 18.23 -1.17
N ARG A 18 12.62 17.53 -0.81
CA ARG A 18 13.89 17.62 -1.52
C ARG A 18 13.95 16.60 -2.64
N PRO A 19 14.57 16.93 -3.78
CA PRO A 19 14.81 15.99 -4.87
C PRO A 19 16.00 15.06 -4.51
N LEU A 20 15.74 14.05 -3.66
CA LEU A 20 16.79 13.19 -3.12
C LEU A 20 17.45 12.33 -4.20
N LEU A 21 16.66 11.82 -5.16
CA LEU A 21 17.18 11.01 -6.26
C LEU A 21 18.05 11.86 -7.19
N GLN A 22 17.59 13.04 -7.59
CA GLN A 22 18.37 13.95 -8.44
C GLN A 22 19.68 14.36 -7.73
N ASN A 23 19.60 14.64 -6.43
CA ASN A 23 20.80 14.97 -5.64
C ASN A 23 21.79 13.80 -5.57
N TYR A 24 21.28 12.56 -5.44
CA TYR A 24 22.11 11.36 -5.49
C TYR A 24 22.79 11.19 -6.85
N TYR A 25 22.06 11.31 -7.96
CA TYR A 25 22.65 11.23 -9.30
C TYR A 25 23.68 12.33 -9.55
N ASN A 26 23.43 13.55 -9.10
CA ASN A 26 24.42 14.63 -9.17
C ASN A 26 25.69 14.30 -8.37
N PHE A 27 25.53 13.65 -7.21
CA PHE A 27 26.65 13.25 -6.37
C PHE A 27 27.51 12.17 -7.04
N ILE A 28 26.89 11.14 -7.63
CA ILE A 28 27.62 10.07 -8.36
C ILE A 28 28.04 10.47 -9.77
N LYS A 29 27.73 11.72 -10.18
CA LYS A 29 28.10 12.31 -11.47
C LYS A 29 27.60 11.52 -12.69
N THR A 30 26.37 11.05 -12.63
CA THR A 30 25.68 10.51 -13.81
C THR A 30 24.88 11.63 -14.48
N ASP A 31 24.92 11.70 -15.81
CA ASP A 31 24.13 12.68 -16.61
C ASP A 31 22.67 12.21 -16.82
N GLU A 32 22.25 11.18 -16.10
CA GLU A 32 20.91 10.62 -16.23
C GLU A 32 19.87 11.51 -15.54
N ALA A 33 18.77 11.80 -16.24
CA ALA A 33 17.67 12.57 -15.67
C ALA A 33 16.73 11.61 -14.94
N VAL A 34 16.68 11.71 -13.61
CA VAL A 34 15.81 10.91 -12.71
C VAL A 34 14.35 10.87 -13.18
N THR A 35 13.86 11.96 -13.74
CA THR A 35 12.47 12.08 -14.24
C THR A 35 12.12 11.11 -15.39
N LYS A 36 13.10 10.43 -15.97
CA LYS A 36 12.89 9.46 -17.05
C LYS A 36 12.93 8.02 -16.59
N GLU A 37 13.45 7.76 -15.39
CA GLU A 37 13.54 6.42 -14.86
C GLU A 37 12.24 6.05 -14.16
N ARG A 38 11.78 4.85 -14.43
CA ARG A 38 10.63 4.22 -13.80
C ARG A 38 11.11 2.97 -13.08
N ASP A 39 10.30 2.51 -12.13
CA ASP A 39 10.55 1.27 -11.38
C ASP A 39 11.84 1.31 -10.51
N LEU A 40 12.19 2.50 -10.03
CA LEU A 40 13.26 2.64 -9.05
C LEU A 40 12.82 2.13 -7.67
N PHE A 41 13.75 1.53 -6.96
CA PHE A 41 13.53 1.09 -5.58
C PHE A 41 14.78 1.32 -4.71
N LEU A 42 14.55 1.42 -3.43
CA LEU A 42 15.59 1.43 -2.40
C LEU A 42 15.60 0.08 -1.69
N SER A 43 16.78 -0.41 -1.31
CA SER A 43 16.93 -1.59 -0.46
C SER A 43 17.64 -1.21 0.84
N GLU A 44 17.30 -1.89 1.92
CA GLU A 44 18.02 -1.72 3.18
C GLU A 44 19.40 -2.39 3.10
N PRO A 45 20.45 -1.80 3.68
CA PRO A 45 21.79 -2.39 3.66
C PRO A 45 21.85 -3.78 4.32
N GLY A 46 20.94 -4.07 5.25
CA GLY A 46 20.84 -5.35 5.96
C GLY A 46 19.85 -6.33 5.34
N ASP A 47 19.02 -5.89 4.37
CA ASP A 47 18.02 -6.67 3.69
C ASP A 47 17.99 -6.30 2.19
N PRO A 48 18.89 -6.89 1.38
CA PRO A 48 18.97 -6.58 -0.04
C PRO A 48 17.73 -7.02 -0.85
N ASP A 49 16.88 -7.87 -0.29
CA ASP A 49 15.63 -8.33 -0.91
C ASP A 49 14.46 -7.36 -0.63
N SER A 50 14.64 -6.37 0.22
CA SER A 50 13.65 -5.30 0.42
C SER A 50 13.61 -4.37 -0.80
N HIS A 51 12.39 -4.03 -1.27
CA HIS A 51 12.17 -3.23 -2.47
C HIS A 51 11.18 -2.09 -2.19
N TYR A 52 11.65 -1.02 -1.55
CA TYR A 52 10.87 0.18 -1.31
C TYR A 52 10.78 1.00 -2.60
N SER A 53 9.64 0.97 -3.27
CA SER A 53 9.44 1.76 -4.49
C SER A 53 9.63 3.24 -4.20
N VAL A 54 10.35 3.93 -5.09
CA VAL A 54 10.64 5.35 -4.96
C VAL A 54 10.42 6.05 -6.28
N TYR A 55 9.79 7.21 -6.23
CA TYR A 55 9.76 8.13 -7.36
C TYR A 55 9.96 9.58 -6.91
N GLU A 56 10.33 10.42 -7.86
CA GLU A 56 10.54 11.84 -7.64
C GLU A 56 9.80 12.66 -8.69
N ASP A 57 9.14 13.70 -8.22
CA ASP A 57 8.42 14.65 -9.06
C ASP A 57 8.66 16.11 -8.59
N LEU A 58 7.86 17.05 -9.11
CA LEU A 58 7.96 18.47 -8.72
C LEU A 58 7.60 18.72 -7.23
N HIS A 59 6.97 17.77 -6.55
CA HIS A 59 6.61 17.86 -5.14
C HIS A 59 7.68 17.24 -4.22
N GLY A 60 8.66 16.57 -4.79
CA GLY A 60 9.77 15.96 -4.07
C GLY A 60 9.90 14.45 -4.29
N THR A 61 10.50 13.78 -3.32
CA THR A 61 10.75 12.33 -3.35
C THR A 61 9.74 11.59 -2.47
N HIS A 62 9.14 10.55 -3.02
CA HIS A 62 8.12 9.71 -2.37
C HIS A 62 8.63 8.28 -2.27
N ILE A 63 8.60 7.70 -1.07
CA ILE A 63 9.01 6.32 -0.81
C ILE A 63 7.81 5.55 -0.29
N PHE A 64 7.53 4.42 -0.92
CA PHE A 64 6.43 3.53 -0.58
C PHE A 64 6.92 2.34 0.26
N ALA A 65 6.01 1.77 1.04
CA ALA A 65 6.28 0.53 1.76
C ALA A 65 6.67 -0.60 0.80
N ASN A 66 7.43 -1.56 1.31
CA ASN A 66 7.86 -2.74 0.54
C ASN A 66 6.66 -3.58 0.10
N ASN A 67 5.67 -3.75 0.99
CA ASN A 67 4.40 -4.40 0.69
C ASN A 67 3.28 -3.39 0.54
N ASP A 68 2.28 -3.71 -0.27
CA ASP A 68 1.04 -2.97 -0.34
C ASP A 68 0.10 -3.40 0.79
N LEU A 69 -0.77 -2.49 1.21
CA LEU A 69 -1.71 -2.72 2.28
C LEU A 69 -2.89 -3.58 1.79
N ASP A 70 -3.30 -4.57 2.59
CA ASP A 70 -4.58 -5.27 2.49
C ASP A 70 -5.20 -5.43 3.89
N MET A 71 -6.28 -4.71 4.12
CA MET A 71 -7.00 -4.69 5.40
C MET A 71 -8.28 -5.52 5.37
N MET A 72 -8.45 -6.43 4.39
CA MET A 72 -9.69 -7.21 4.21
C MET A 72 -10.10 -7.96 5.50
N THR A 73 -9.14 -8.56 6.18
CA THR A 73 -9.39 -9.31 7.43
C THR A 73 -9.59 -8.43 8.66
N LYS A 74 -9.38 -7.11 8.54
CA LYS A 74 -9.52 -6.12 9.62
C LYS A 74 -10.74 -5.19 9.45
N LEU A 75 -11.50 -5.33 8.36
CA LEU A 75 -12.59 -4.41 8.04
C LEU A 75 -13.66 -4.31 9.13
N SER A 76 -14.07 -5.44 9.72
CA SER A 76 -15.06 -5.44 10.81
C SER A 76 -14.57 -4.63 12.00
N GLU A 77 -13.32 -4.81 12.41
CA GLU A 77 -12.70 -4.08 13.51
C GLU A 77 -12.59 -2.58 13.21
N LEU A 78 -12.23 -2.22 11.97
CA LEU A 78 -12.19 -0.82 11.54
C LEU A 78 -13.57 -0.15 11.65
N VAL A 79 -14.62 -0.84 11.18
CA VAL A 79 -16.00 -0.33 11.27
C VAL A 79 -16.47 -0.20 12.72
N GLU A 80 -16.18 -1.17 13.58
CA GLU A 80 -16.49 -1.11 15.03
C GLU A 80 -15.86 0.10 15.72
N HIS A 81 -14.69 0.54 15.23
CA HIS A 81 -13.99 1.74 15.72
C HIS A 81 -14.39 3.03 14.98
N GLY A 82 -15.38 2.98 14.08
CA GLY A 82 -15.91 4.16 13.39
C GLY A 82 -15.14 4.56 12.12
N PHE A 83 -14.30 3.67 11.57
CA PHE A 83 -13.60 3.86 10.30
C PHE A 83 -14.39 3.19 9.16
N ASP A 84 -15.48 3.83 8.74
CA ASP A 84 -16.43 3.35 7.74
C ASP A 84 -16.22 3.96 6.33
N HIS A 85 -15.26 4.87 6.18
CA HIS A 85 -14.88 5.46 4.90
C HIS A 85 -13.54 4.88 4.42
N TRP A 86 -13.61 4.05 3.38
CA TRP A 86 -12.46 3.31 2.90
C TRP A 86 -11.91 3.86 1.60
N LYS A 87 -10.59 4.03 1.56
CA LYS A 87 -9.85 4.37 0.37
C LYS A 87 -9.14 3.13 -0.18
N LEU A 88 -9.23 2.92 -1.49
CA LEU A 88 -8.45 1.94 -2.23
C LEU A 88 -7.56 2.69 -3.23
N ASP A 89 -6.30 2.28 -3.34
CA ASP A 89 -5.34 2.87 -4.26
C ASP A 89 -4.79 1.79 -5.21
N GLY A 90 -5.00 1.99 -6.50
CA GLY A 90 -4.58 1.05 -7.56
C GLY A 90 -3.31 1.46 -8.29
N VAL A 91 -2.48 2.36 -7.75
CA VAL A 91 -1.30 2.90 -8.44
C VAL A 91 -0.36 1.81 -8.96
N TYR A 92 -0.15 0.73 -8.21
CA TYR A 92 0.67 -0.41 -8.61
C TYR A 92 -0.14 -1.63 -9.08
N CYS A 93 -1.46 -1.58 -9.04
CA CYS A 93 -2.36 -2.62 -9.52
C CYS A 93 -3.45 -2.01 -10.43
N PRO A 94 -3.08 -1.37 -11.56
CA PRO A 94 -4.06 -0.71 -12.41
C PRO A 94 -4.88 -1.70 -13.24
N GLY A 95 -6.00 -1.20 -13.78
CA GLY A 95 -6.79 -1.91 -14.78
C GLY A 95 -7.79 -2.90 -14.18
N GLU A 96 -8.07 -3.98 -14.91
CA GLU A 96 -9.17 -4.91 -14.59
C GLU A 96 -9.00 -5.62 -13.25
N ASN A 97 -7.77 -5.93 -12.86
CA ASN A 97 -7.51 -6.56 -11.57
C ASN A 97 -7.90 -5.65 -10.40
N PHE A 98 -7.60 -4.34 -10.50
CA PHE A 98 -8.00 -3.39 -9.48
C PHE A 98 -9.54 -3.28 -9.37
N VAL A 99 -10.23 -3.32 -10.51
CA VAL A 99 -11.72 -3.34 -10.51
C VAL A 99 -12.23 -4.56 -9.74
N LYS A 100 -11.71 -5.76 -10.05
CA LYS A 100 -12.10 -7.00 -9.36
C LYS A 100 -11.78 -6.97 -7.86
N ILE A 101 -10.62 -6.43 -7.49
CA ILE A 101 -10.26 -6.24 -6.08
C ILE A 101 -11.25 -5.30 -5.39
N THR A 102 -11.59 -4.19 -6.02
CA THR A 102 -12.58 -3.24 -5.50
C THR A 102 -13.94 -3.91 -5.29
N GLU A 103 -14.36 -4.81 -6.18
CA GLU A 103 -15.61 -5.57 -6.03
C GLU A 103 -15.62 -6.45 -4.77
N TYR A 104 -14.47 -7.01 -4.34
CA TYR A 104 -14.39 -7.74 -3.06
C TYR A 104 -14.59 -6.83 -1.87
N PHE A 105 -14.02 -5.62 -1.88
CA PHE A 105 -14.24 -4.64 -0.81
C PHE A 105 -15.70 -4.15 -0.78
N VAL A 106 -16.34 -3.96 -1.94
CA VAL A 106 -17.79 -3.65 -2.02
C VAL A 106 -18.64 -4.77 -1.44
N LYS A 107 -18.35 -6.04 -1.79
CA LYS A 107 -19.03 -7.20 -1.20
C LYS A 107 -18.85 -7.30 0.31
N ALA A 108 -17.62 -7.06 0.79
CA ALA A 108 -17.34 -7.05 2.22
C ALA A 108 -18.14 -5.97 2.95
N ARG A 109 -18.21 -4.75 2.39
CA ARG A 109 -19.05 -3.67 2.92
C ARG A 109 -20.50 -4.09 3.02
N ASP A 110 -21.07 -4.61 1.93
CA ASP A 110 -22.49 -5.01 1.88
C ASP A 110 -22.81 -6.11 2.91
N LEU A 111 -21.89 -7.06 3.11
CA LEU A 111 -22.00 -8.11 4.12
C LEU A 111 -21.85 -7.56 5.55
N ILE A 112 -20.98 -6.60 5.78
CA ILE A 112 -20.84 -5.94 7.08
C ILE A 112 -22.11 -5.16 7.42
N GLU A 113 -22.67 -4.41 6.47
CA GLU A 113 -23.93 -3.68 6.65
C GLU A 113 -25.12 -4.63 6.93
N ALA A 114 -25.10 -5.83 6.35
CA ALA A 114 -26.10 -6.87 6.60
C ALA A 114 -25.86 -7.62 7.93
N GLY A 115 -24.72 -7.45 8.58
CA GLY A 115 -24.33 -8.22 9.77
C GLY A 115 -23.96 -9.68 9.47
N GLU A 116 -23.59 -9.99 8.23
CA GLU A 116 -23.33 -11.35 7.73
C GLU A 116 -21.82 -11.58 7.40
N PHE A 117 -20.97 -10.58 7.56
CA PHE A 117 -19.55 -10.72 7.24
C PHE A 117 -18.81 -11.51 8.32
N SER A 118 -18.31 -12.68 7.94
CA SER A 118 -17.55 -13.56 8.83
C SER A 118 -16.03 -13.48 8.56
N GLN A 119 -15.23 -13.89 9.54
CA GLN A 119 -13.78 -13.98 9.38
C GLN A 119 -13.39 -14.99 8.28
N ASP A 120 -14.14 -16.07 8.10
CA ASP A 120 -13.91 -17.05 7.02
C ASP A 120 -14.12 -16.42 5.64
N GLN A 121 -15.14 -15.57 5.49
CA GLN A 121 -15.37 -14.82 4.26
C GLN A 121 -14.25 -13.80 4.01
N ALA A 122 -13.78 -13.13 5.06
CA ALA A 122 -12.66 -12.21 4.97
C ALA A 122 -11.39 -12.90 4.43
N PHE A 123 -11.05 -14.07 4.96
CA PHE A 123 -9.93 -14.87 4.45
C PHE A 123 -10.11 -15.33 3.01
N LEU A 124 -11.31 -15.76 2.61
CA LEU A 124 -11.60 -16.13 1.22
C LEU A 124 -11.43 -14.94 0.26
N PHE A 125 -11.85 -13.75 0.67
CA PHE A 125 -11.68 -12.53 -0.13
C PHE A 125 -10.21 -12.10 -0.19
N GLU A 126 -9.49 -12.15 0.92
CA GLU A 126 -8.05 -11.89 0.98
C GLU A 126 -7.28 -12.82 0.04
N GLU A 127 -7.55 -14.14 0.04
CA GLU A 127 -6.92 -15.08 -0.90
C GLU A 127 -7.22 -14.75 -2.36
N ALA A 128 -8.44 -14.31 -2.66
CA ALA A 128 -8.81 -13.90 -4.02
C ALA A 128 -8.08 -12.62 -4.44
N ILE A 129 -7.94 -11.65 -3.52
CA ILE A 129 -7.18 -10.41 -3.73
C ILE A 129 -5.71 -10.72 -3.99
N HIS A 130 -5.09 -11.61 -3.19
CA HIS A 130 -3.70 -12.02 -3.39
C HIS A 130 -3.44 -12.60 -4.78
N LYS A 131 -4.40 -13.34 -5.35
CA LYS A 131 -4.28 -13.91 -6.71
C LYS A 131 -4.39 -12.85 -7.82
N LEU A 132 -5.04 -11.73 -7.55
CA LEU A 132 -5.23 -10.61 -8.48
C LEU A 132 -4.14 -9.56 -8.37
N HIS A 133 -3.51 -9.48 -7.19
CA HIS A 133 -2.44 -8.54 -6.90
C HIS A 133 -1.18 -8.85 -7.70
N PRO A 134 -0.39 -7.84 -8.13
CA PRO A 134 0.86 -8.06 -8.84
C PRO A 134 1.83 -8.95 -8.08
N ALA A 135 2.35 -10.00 -8.73
CA ALA A 135 3.21 -11.01 -8.11
C ALA A 135 4.58 -10.48 -7.61
N ASN A 136 4.98 -9.31 -8.10
CA ASN A 136 6.24 -8.65 -7.70
C ASN A 136 6.09 -7.73 -6.47
N ARG A 137 4.90 -7.67 -5.87
CA ARG A 137 4.64 -6.90 -4.65
C ARG A 137 3.90 -7.77 -3.65
N GLY A 138 4.33 -7.73 -2.39
CA GLY A 138 3.63 -8.41 -1.31
C GLY A 138 2.39 -7.64 -0.84
N LEU A 139 1.56 -8.30 -0.05
CA LEU A 139 0.45 -7.71 0.68
C LEU A 139 0.60 -8.00 2.17
N ASP A 140 0.34 -7.02 3.01
CA ASP A 140 0.28 -7.18 4.47
C ASP A 140 -0.68 -6.14 5.11
N THR A 141 -0.80 -6.18 6.43
CA THR A 141 -1.61 -5.23 7.21
C THR A 141 -0.85 -3.95 7.58
N GLY A 142 0.36 -3.74 7.03
CA GLY A 142 1.21 -2.61 7.36
C GLY A 142 1.58 -2.57 8.84
N PHE A 143 1.39 -1.42 9.47
CA PHE A 143 1.67 -1.23 10.90
C PHE A 143 0.50 -1.56 11.83
N TYR A 144 -0.62 -2.08 11.30
CA TYR A 144 -1.85 -2.28 12.07
C TYR A 144 -1.67 -3.25 13.26
N ASP A 145 -0.97 -4.37 13.04
CA ASP A 145 -0.70 -5.38 14.06
C ASP A 145 0.62 -5.13 14.83
N TYR A 146 1.27 -3.97 14.61
CA TYR A 146 2.53 -3.64 15.28
C TYR A 146 2.29 -3.18 16.72
N GLU A 147 2.96 -3.82 17.67
CA GLU A 147 2.98 -3.35 19.05
C GLU A 147 3.79 -2.05 19.15
N PRO A 148 3.22 -0.96 19.69
CA PRO A 148 3.91 0.34 19.78
C PRO A 148 5.27 0.29 20.49
N ASP A 149 5.43 -0.62 21.45
CA ASP A 149 6.67 -0.77 22.23
C ASP A 149 7.83 -1.40 21.44
N ARG A 150 7.56 -1.95 20.26
CA ARG A 150 8.60 -2.50 19.37
C ARG A 150 9.17 -1.50 18.38
N VAL A 151 8.55 -0.35 18.25
CA VAL A 151 9.07 0.74 17.41
C VAL A 151 10.15 1.48 18.21
N LYS A 152 11.41 1.16 17.95
CA LYS A 152 12.57 1.83 18.56
C LYS A 152 13.13 2.88 17.60
#